data_67ca3fad5ec080a59d907b5b38a573f6
#
_entry.id   67ca3fad5ec080a59d907b5b38a573f6
#
_cell.length_a   1.000
_cell.length_b   1.000
_cell.length_c   1.000
_cell.angle_alpha   90.00
_cell.angle_beta   90.00
_cell.angle_gamma   90.00
#
_symmetry.space_group_name_H-M   'P 1'
#
loop_
_entity.id
_entity.type
_entity.pdbx_description
1 polymer ?
#
loop_
_entity_poly.entity_id
_entity_poly.type
_entity_poly.pdbx_seq_one_letter_code
_entity_poly.pdbx_strand_id
1 'polypeptide(L)'
;IDVAKKYGIDVRVGIYGTMSFFDTTGELLETDAEDYLRRIPENIHDTEENYDFVALYDEWRNGRLLLRCQSIFSSLVVHSNGDVPLCQNLGVTLGNIHKESLDGIFNSKRARKLQCAYSAGCNGCWINFHRKYDIILMRNLERIFPKRLIEVFYGKYNWSGLHGETYHRYFKRVKNM
;
A
#
# COMPACT_ATOMS: atom_id res chain seq x y z
N ILE A 1 0.78 15.76 -15.49
CA ILE A 1 -0.63 15.49 -15.82
C ILE A 1 -0.98 16.09 -17.18
N ASP A 2 -0.76 17.39 -17.40
CA ASP A 2 -1.11 18.08 -18.66
C ASP A 2 -0.40 17.49 -19.88
N VAL A 3 0.87 17.11 -19.73
CA VAL A 3 1.64 16.43 -20.78
C VAL A 3 1.02 15.05 -21.09
N ALA A 4 0.66 14.29 -20.06
CA ALA A 4 0.05 12.98 -20.23
C ALA A 4 -1.30 13.07 -20.95
N LYS A 5 -2.15 14.03 -20.56
CA LYS A 5 -3.40 14.34 -21.28
C LYS A 5 -3.16 14.67 -22.75
N LYS A 6 -2.21 15.53 -23.02
CA LYS A 6 -1.88 15.96 -24.40
C LYS A 6 -1.50 14.78 -25.29
N TYR A 7 -0.83 13.78 -24.73
CA TYR A 7 -0.32 12.63 -25.48
C TYR A 7 -1.10 11.34 -25.26
N GLY A 8 -2.21 11.36 -24.52
CA GLY A 8 -3.02 10.18 -24.22
C GLY A 8 -2.27 9.11 -23.43
N ILE A 9 -1.38 9.51 -22.53
CA ILE A 9 -0.54 8.63 -21.71
C ILE A 9 -1.23 8.42 -20.36
N ASP A 10 -1.35 7.16 -19.94
CA ASP A 10 -1.81 6.83 -18.59
C ASP A 10 -0.82 7.32 -17.54
N VAL A 11 -1.36 7.98 -16.50
CA VAL A 11 -0.56 8.46 -15.36
C VAL A 11 -0.94 7.67 -14.13
N ARG A 12 0.05 7.07 -13.51
CA ARG A 12 -0.10 6.48 -12.18
C ARG A 12 0.65 7.33 -11.17
N VAL A 13 -0.05 7.66 -10.10
CA VAL A 13 0.53 8.41 -9.01
C VAL A 13 1.02 7.45 -7.94
N GLY A 14 2.27 7.61 -7.60
CA GLY A 14 2.88 6.95 -6.45
C GLY A 14 3.25 7.98 -5.40
N ILE A 15 3.21 7.59 -4.14
CA ILE A 15 3.77 8.39 -3.06
C ILE A 15 5.21 7.91 -2.85
N TYR A 16 6.14 8.84 -2.92
CA TYR A 16 7.53 8.58 -2.60
C TYR A 16 7.67 8.45 -1.09
N GLY A 17 8.16 7.32 -0.64
CA GLY A 17 8.35 7.03 0.78
C GLY A 17 9.82 6.83 1.13
N THR A 18 10.12 6.86 2.41
CA THR A 18 11.43 6.49 2.93
C THR A 18 11.65 5.00 2.72
N MET A 19 12.59 4.64 1.86
CA MET A 19 12.95 3.25 1.59
C MET A 19 14.45 3.06 1.72
N SER A 20 14.87 2.09 2.53
CA SER A 20 16.28 1.71 2.63
C SER A 20 16.86 1.25 1.29
N PHE A 21 16.03 0.67 0.43
CA PHE A 21 16.41 0.23 -0.91
C PHE A 21 16.84 1.38 -1.83
N PHE A 22 16.27 2.58 -1.66
CA PHE A 22 16.60 3.77 -2.44
C PHE A 22 17.45 4.80 -1.68
N ASP A 23 17.95 4.41 -0.51
CA ASP A 23 18.74 5.30 0.38
C ASP A 23 18.03 6.61 0.75
N THR A 24 16.70 6.54 0.86
CA THR A 24 15.84 7.69 1.18
C THR A 24 15.33 7.63 2.63
N THR A 25 16.05 6.95 3.50
CA THR A 25 15.68 6.81 4.92
C THR A 25 15.74 8.16 5.63
N GLY A 26 14.62 8.56 6.20
CA GLY A 26 14.50 9.80 6.99
C GLY A 26 13.81 10.96 6.26
N GLU A 27 13.62 10.90 4.96
CA GLU A 27 12.89 11.94 4.22
C GLU A 27 11.40 11.64 4.18
N LEU A 28 10.62 12.33 5.00
CA LEU A 28 9.17 12.35 4.90
C LEU A 28 8.77 13.56 4.06
N LEU A 29 8.28 13.32 2.86
CA LEU A 29 7.69 14.37 2.05
C LEU A 29 6.34 14.77 2.66
N GLU A 30 6.18 16.05 2.91
CA GLU A 30 4.87 16.63 3.16
C GLU A 30 4.11 16.67 1.85
N THR A 31 3.04 15.90 1.77
CA THR A 31 2.14 15.90 0.61
C THR A 31 0.75 16.30 1.07
N ASP A 32 0.16 17.26 0.41
CA ASP A 32 -1.28 17.49 0.50
C ASP A 32 -1.98 16.53 -0.44
N ALA A 33 -2.34 15.35 0.09
CA ALA A 33 -2.99 14.31 -0.69
C ALA A 33 -4.35 14.78 -1.22
N GLU A 34 -5.09 15.60 -0.45
CA GLU A 34 -6.40 16.12 -0.88
C GLU A 34 -6.27 17.10 -2.04
N ASP A 35 -5.34 18.06 -1.98
CA ASP A 35 -5.10 19.01 -3.07
C ASP A 35 -4.66 18.27 -4.33
N TYR A 36 -3.83 17.25 -4.16
CA TYR A 36 -3.40 16.41 -5.26
C TYR A 36 -4.56 15.65 -5.91
N LEU A 37 -5.42 15.01 -5.10
CA LEU A 37 -6.59 14.27 -5.59
C LEU A 37 -7.60 15.17 -6.32
N ARG A 38 -7.77 16.42 -5.87
CA ARG A 38 -8.61 17.42 -6.55
C ARG A 38 -8.08 17.81 -7.93
N ARG A 39 -6.78 17.72 -8.15
CA ARG A 39 -6.11 18.05 -9.42
C ARG A 39 -6.04 16.90 -10.40
N ILE A 40 -6.29 15.66 -9.96
CA ILE A 40 -6.34 14.50 -10.85
C ILE A 40 -7.54 14.65 -11.78
N PRO A 41 -7.33 14.79 -13.10
CA PRO A 41 -8.43 14.91 -14.03
C PRO A 41 -9.20 13.61 -14.14
N GLU A 42 -10.52 13.71 -14.40
CA GLU A 42 -11.42 12.58 -14.56
C GLU A 42 -11.04 11.57 -15.64
N ASN A 43 -10.20 11.98 -16.59
CA ASN A 43 -9.81 11.19 -17.76
C ASN A 43 -8.52 10.39 -17.56
N ILE A 44 -7.97 10.38 -16.35
CA ILE A 44 -6.91 9.46 -16.04
C ILE A 44 -7.59 8.13 -15.76
N HIS A 45 -7.34 7.15 -16.60
CA HIS A 45 -7.75 5.76 -16.42
C HIS A 45 -6.98 5.14 -15.26
N ASP A 46 -7.21 5.70 -14.07
CA ASP A 46 -6.63 5.13 -12.87
C ASP A 46 -7.61 4.20 -12.20
N THR A 47 -7.08 3.16 -11.59
CA THR A 47 -7.90 2.19 -10.86
C THR A 47 -8.39 2.82 -9.56
N GLU A 48 -9.59 2.44 -9.09
CA GLU A 48 -10.15 2.91 -7.82
C GLU A 48 -9.15 2.77 -6.65
N GLU A 49 -8.30 1.74 -6.69
CA GLU A 49 -7.30 1.45 -5.68
C GLU A 49 -6.19 2.51 -5.60
N ASN A 50 -5.87 3.16 -6.71
CA ASN A 50 -4.87 4.23 -6.69
C ASN A 50 -5.36 5.49 -6.00
N TYR A 51 -6.64 5.83 -6.15
CA TYR A 51 -7.25 6.93 -5.41
C TYR A 51 -7.24 6.64 -3.91
N ASP A 52 -7.68 5.46 -3.51
CA ASP A 52 -7.68 5.04 -2.11
C ASP A 52 -6.24 5.02 -1.55
N PHE A 53 -5.26 4.58 -2.35
CA PHE A 53 -3.85 4.58 -1.97
C PHE A 53 -3.32 5.98 -1.66
N VAL A 54 -3.60 6.97 -2.50
CA VAL A 54 -3.17 8.35 -2.26
C VAL A 54 -3.95 8.97 -1.10
N ALA A 55 -5.27 8.81 -1.09
CA ALA A 55 -6.14 9.44 -0.11
C ALA A 55 -5.96 8.92 1.32
N LEU A 56 -5.61 7.64 1.48
CA LEU A 56 -5.40 7.06 2.80
C LEU A 56 -3.97 7.26 3.33
N TYR A 57 -3.09 7.88 2.55
CA TYR A 57 -1.70 8.12 2.96
C TYR A 57 -1.59 8.92 4.24
N ASP A 58 -2.32 10.04 4.36
CA ASP A 58 -2.26 10.90 5.54
C ASP A 58 -2.83 10.21 6.79
N GLU A 59 -3.84 9.37 6.63
CA GLU A 59 -4.38 8.58 7.72
C GLU A 59 -3.38 7.55 8.23
N TRP A 60 -2.64 6.90 7.31
CA TRP A 60 -1.56 5.99 7.66
C TRP A 60 -0.38 6.73 8.30
N ARG A 61 0.09 7.83 7.69
CA ARG A 61 1.21 8.64 8.16
C ARG A 61 0.99 9.15 9.58
N ASN A 62 -0.24 9.54 9.90
CA ASN A 62 -0.63 10.04 11.23
C ASN A 62 -0.97 8.91 12.23
N GLY A 63 -0.73 7.65 11.88
CA GLY A 63 -0.93 6.51 12.75
C GLY A 63 -2.40 6.14 13.01
N ARG A 64 -3.34 6.74 12.27
CA ARG A 64 -4.77 6.46 12.41
C ARG A 64 -5.22 5.21 11.64
N LEU A 65 -4.55 4.92 10.52
CA LEU A 65 -4.81 3.74 9.70
C LEU A 65 -3.72 2.68 9.93
N LEU A 66 -4.15 1.48 10.32
CA LEU A 66 -3.28 0.34 10.57
C LEU A 66 -3.55 -0.74 9.52
N LEU A 67 -2.61 -0.95 8.60
CA LEU A 67 -2.70 -2.00 7.59
C LEU A 67 -1.74 -3.14 7.92
N ARG A 68 -2.24 -4.37 7.89
CA ARG A 68 -1.38 -5.55 7.98
C ARG A 68 -0.75 -5.81 6.63
N CYS A 69 0.57 -5.96 6.59
CA CYS A 69 1.29 -6.15 5.34
C CYS A 69 1.08 -7.55 4.77
N GLN A 70 0.27 -7.68 3.73
CA GLN A 70 0.06 -8.93 3.00
C GLN A 70 1.18 -9.22 2.00
N SER A 71 1.92 -8.21 1.59
CA SER A 71 3.04 -8.35 0.65
C SER A 71 4.09 -9.35 1.13
N ILE A 72 4.29 -9.47 2.43
CA ILE A 72 5.22 -10.44 3.04
C ILE A 72 4.89 -11.90 2.67
N PHE A 73 3.63 -12.20 2.34
CA PHE A 73 3.19 -13.53 1.92
C PHE A 73 3.08 -13.69 0.40
N SER A 74 2.89 -12.58 -0.33
CA SER A 74 2.53 -12.60 -1.75
C SER A 74 3.63 -12.08 -2.67
N SER A 75 4.66 -11.41 -2.12
CA SER A 75 5.76 -10.84 -2.90
C SER A 75 7.07 -11.52 -2.55
N LEU A 76 7.86 -11.76 -3.59
CA LEU A 76 9.20 -12.34 -3.47
C LEU A 76 10.22 -11.39 -4.09
N VAL A 77 11.32 -11.20 -3.39
CA VAL A 77 12.47 -10.44 -3.87
C VAL A 77 13.70 -11.35 -3.82
N VAL A 78 14.52 -11.30 -4.86
CA VAL A 78 15.81 -11.98 -4.89
C VAL A 78 16.84 -10.91 -5.23
N HIS A 79 17.85 -10.77 -4.38
CA HIS A 79 18.97 -9.87 -4.63
C HIS A 79 19.97 -10.47 -5.62
N SER A 80 20.81 -9.66 -6.23
CA SER A 80 21.82 -10.09 -7.21
C SER A 80 22.83 -11.11 -6.66
N ASN A 81 23.07 -11.13 -5.35
CA ASN A 81 23.91 -12.11 -4.66
C ASN A 81 23.15 -13.40 -4.29
N GLY A 82 21.91 -13.56 -4.72
CA GLY A 82 21.07 -14.72 -4.44
C GLY A 82 20.34 -14.68 -3.11
N ASP A 83 20.48 -13.66 -2.29
CA ASP A 83 19.76 -13.54 -1.03
C ASP A 83 18.26 -13.28 -1.27
N VAL A 84 17.44 -13.95 -0.48
CA VAL A 84 15.98 -13.79 -0.46
C VAL A 84 15.59 -13.09 0.84
N PRO A 85 15.36 -11.76 0.82
CA PRO A 85 14.90 -11.05 1.99
C PRO A 85 13.42 -11.35 2.26
N LEU A 86 13.00 -11.20 3.53
CA LEU A 86 11.60 -11.26 3.92
C LEU A 86 10.76 -10.18 3.22
N CYS A 87 11.35 -9.01 3.06
CA CYS A 87 10.80 -7.84 2.37
C CYS A 87 11.98 -6.96 1.94
N GLN A 88 11.85 -6.26 0.83
CA GLN A 88 12.91 -5.37 0.33
C GLN A 88 13.30 -4.24 1.29
N ASN A 89 12.43 -3.88 2.23
CA ASN A 89 12.67 -2.80 3.21
C ASN A 89 13.11 -3.30 4.59
N LEU A 90 13.22 -4.61 4.76
CA LEU A 90 13.63 -5.21 6.02
C LEU A 90 14.99 -5.88 5.85
N GLY A 91 15.93 -5.61 6.73
CA GLY A 91 17.24 -6.26 6.76
C GLY A 91 17.20 -7.72 7.24
N VAL A 92 16.13 -8.45 6.93
CA VAL A 92 15.90 -9.83 7.35
C VAL A 92 15.97 -10.76 6.15
N THR A 93 17.03 -11.55 6.03
CA THR A 93 17.20 -12.54 4.98
C THR A 93 16.60 -13.88 5.40
N LEU A 94 15.79 -14.47 4.54
CA LEU A 94 15.17 -15.79 4.73
C LEU A 94 16.14 -16.92 4.36
N GLY A 95 16.88 -16.78 3.26
CA GLY A 95 17.81 -17.75 2.74
C GLY A 95 18.53 -17.25 1.48
N ASN A 96 19.20 -18.16 0.75
CA ASN A 96 19.93 -17.83 -0.46
C ASN A 96 19.71 -18.92 -1.52
N ILE A 97 19.33 -18.51 -2.74
CA ILE A 97 18.97 -19.43 -3.85
C ILE A 97 20.15 -20.26 -4.37
N HIS A 98 21.39 -19.88 -4.07
CA HIS A 98 22.57 -20.69 -4.39
C HIS A 98 22.79 -21.85 -3.40
N LYS A 99 22.08 -21.86 -2.26
CA LYS A 99 22.25 -22.86 -1.19
C LYS A 99 21.04 -23.78 -1.05
N GLU A 100 19.85 -23.28 -1.37
CA GLU A 100 18.59 -24.00 -1.18
C GLU A 100 17.53 -23.56 -2.19
N SER A 101 16.52 -24.37 -2.41
CA SER A 101 15.45 -24.05 -3.35
C SER A 101 14.60 -22.87 -2.86
N LEU A 102 14.09 -22.08 -3.78
CA LEU A 102 13.22 -20.94 -3.48
C LEU A 102 11.98 -21.35 -2.68
N ASP A 103 11.39 -22.49 -3.03
CA ASP A 103 10.25 -23.07 -2.30
C ASP A 103 10.66 -23.43 -0.85
N GLY A 104 11.82 -24.07 -0.68
CA GLY A 104 12.38 -24.39 0.63
C GLY A 104 12.62 -23.16 1.50
N ILE A 105 13.14 -22.08 0.90
CA ILE A 105 13.37 -20.81 1.60
C ILE A 105 12.03 -20.21 2.05
N PHE A 106 11.11 -19.99 1.11
CA PHE A 106 9.89 -19.20 1.34
C PHE A 106 8.87 -19.93 2.21
N ASN A 107 8.79 -21.26 2.09
CA ASN A 107 7.85 -22.10 2.84
C ASN A 107 8.46 -22.73 4.10
N SER A 108 9.69 -22.41 4.47
CA SER A 108 10.31 -22.92 5.70
C SER A 108 9.54 -22.51 6.95
N LYS A 109 9.66 -23.30 8.03
CA LYS A 109 9.08 -22.95 9.34
C LYS A 109 9.59 -21.60 9.84
N ARG A 110 10.88 -21.27 9.58
CA ARG A 110 11.48 -20.01 9.94
C ARG A 110 10.83 -18.86 9.16
N ALA A 111 10.69 -18.99 7.84
CA ALA A 111 10.05 -17.99 7.00
C ALA A 111 8.61 -17.73 7.45
N ARG A 112 7.81 -18.77 7.66
CA ARG A 112 6.42 -18.65 8.13
C ARG A 112 6.31 -17.93 9.46
N LYS A 113 7.19 -18.26 10.42
CA LYS A 113 7.24 -17.57 11.72
C LYS A 113 7.53 -16.08 11.57
N LEU A 114 8.51 -15.73 10.74
CA LEU A 114 8.87 -14.34 10.45
C LEU A 114 7.76 -13.60 9.69
N GLN A 115 7.18 -14.23 8.66
CA GLN A 115 6.05 -13.68 7.92
C GLN A 115 4.88 -13.34 8.85
N CYS A 116 4.48 -14.25 9.73
CA CYS A 116 3.40 -14.01 10.69
C CYS A 116 3.73 -12.87 11.67
N ALA A 117 4.96 -12.88 12.23
CA ALA A 117 5.37 -11.87 13.19
C ALA A 117 5.41 -10.46 12.57
N TYR A 118 6.01 -10.33 11.38
CA TYR A 118 6.11 -9.04 10.73
C TYR A 118 4.81 -8.56 10.09
N SER A 119 3.99 -9.46 9.51
CA SER A 119 2.69 -9.03 8.95
C SER A 119 1.75 -8.45 10.00
N ALA A 120 1.80 -8.94 11.23
CA ALA A 120 0.96 -8.46 12.31
C ALA A 120 1.36 -7.06 12.84
N GLY A 121 2.66 -6.74 12.82
CA GLY A 121 3.20 -5.51 13.40
C GLY A 121 3.77 -4.50 12.41
N CYS A 122 4.04 -4.90 11.18
CA CYS A 122 4.69 -4.04 10.21
C CYS A 122 3.71 -3.07 9.54
N ASN A 123 3.81 -1.81 9.89
CA ASN A 123 3.09 -0.70 9.25
C ASN A 123 4.05 0.43 8.85
N GLY A 124 5.33 0.11 8.61
CA GLY A 124 6.42 1.08 8.47
C GLY A 124 6.66 1.62 7.05
N CYS A 125 5.89 1.20 6.04
CA CYS A 125 6.07 1.71 4.69
C CYS A 125 4.74 1.94 3.98
N TRP A 126 4.77 2.87 3.01
CA TRP A 126 3.64 3.14 2.12
C TRP A 126 4.09 3.00 0.67
N ILE A 127 4.21 1.77 0.21
CA ILE A 127 4.67 1.44 -1.15
C ILE A 127 3.50 0.86 -1.92
N ASN A 128 3.22 1.38 -3.11
CA ASN A 128 2.03 1.04 -3.89
C ASN A 128 1.88 -0.48 -4.07
N PHE A 129 2.87 -1.18 -4.59
CA PHE A 129 2.77 -2.61 -4.84
C PHE A 129 2.70 -3.48 -3.56
N HIS A 130 3.13 -2.93 -2.40
CA HIS A 130 2.96 -3.60 -1.11
C HIS A 130 1.58 -3.32 -0.51
N ARG A 131 1.13 -2.07 -0.53
CA ARG A 131 -0.08 -1.61 0.17
C ARG A 131 -1.36 -1.72 -0.65
N LYS A 132 -1.24 -1.80 -1.96
CA LYS A 132 -2.41 -1.93 -2.85
C LYS A 132 -3.34 -3.07 -2.42
N TYR A 133 -2.80 -4.26 -2.16
CA TYR A 133 -3.61 -5.42 -1.76
C TYR A 133 -4.19 -5.27 -0.36
N ASP A 134 -3.46 -4.65 0.57
CA ASP A 134 -3.94 -4.37 1.92
C ASP A 134 -5.14 -3.42 1.89
N ILE A 135 -5.06 -2.38 1.07
CA ILE A 135 -6.14 -1.40 0.87
C ILE A 135 -7.34 -2.06 0.19
N ILE A 136 -7.13 -2.83 -0.88
CA ILE A 136 -8.21 -3.56 -1.55
C ILE A 136 -8.95 -4.47 -0.57
N LEU A 137 -8.21 -5.21 0.24
CA LEU A 137 -8.80 -6.09 1.26
C LEU A 137 -9.62 -5.30 2.27
N MET A 138 -9.06 -4.26 2.86
CA MET A 138 -9.74 -3.39 3.82
C MET A 138 -11.02 -2.79 3.22
N ARG A 139 -10.93 -2.22 2.02
CA ARG A 139 -12.09 -1.58 1.35
C ARG A 139 -13.18 -2.59 0.98
N ASN A 140 -12.82 -3.83 0.63
CA ASN A 140 -13.80 -4.88 0.42
C ASN A 140 -14.46 -5.34 1.73
N LEU A 141 -13.70 -5.42 2.82
CA LEU A 141 -14.26 -5.74 4.14
C LEU A 141 -15.23 -4.66 4.62
N GLU A 142 -14.99 -3.38 4.34
CA GLU A 142 -15.93 -2.29 4.65
C GLU A 142 -17.30 -2.45 3.97
N ARG A 143 -17.38 -3.14 2.84
CA ARG A 143 -18.66 -3.42 2.15
C ARG A 143 -19.48 -4.51 2.84
N ILE A 144 -18.82 -5.34 3.63
CA ILE A 144 -19.42 -6.53 4.27
C ILE A 144 -19.69 -6.28 5.76
N PHE A 145 -18.78 -5.58 6.42
CA PHE A 145 -18.79 -5.42 7.86
C PHE A 145 -19.09 -3.98 8.28
N PRO A 146 -19.76 -3.78 9.43
CA PRO A 146 -20.04 -2.44 9.94
C PRO A 146 -18.75 -1.71 10.34
N LYS A 147 -18.77 -0.38 10.21
CA LYS A 147 -17.64 0.51 10.46
C LYS A 147 -16.92 0.21 11.80
N ARG A 148 -17.68 0.00 12.89
CA ARG A 148 -17.11 -0.28 14.21
C ARG A 148 -16.20 -1.51 14.22
N LEU A 149 -16.52 -2.54 13.45
CA LEU A 149 -15.71 -3.74 13.36
C LEU A 149 -14.43 -3.48 12.55
N ILE A 150 -14.55 -2.73 11.48
CA ILE A 150 -13.39 -2.32 10.68
C ILE A 150 -12.42 -1.48 11.53
N GLU A 151 -12.92 -0.52 12.30
CA GLU A 151 -12.10 0.34 13.18
C GLU A 151 -11.33 -0.45 14.25
N VAL A 152 -11.83 -1.60 14.69
CA VAL A 152 -11.10 -2.47 15.63
C VAL A 152 -9.83 -3.04 15.01
N PHE A 153 -9.87 -3.40 13.72
CA PHE A 153 -8.76 -4.03 13.02
C PHE A 153 -7.83 -3.04 12.32
N TYR A 154 -8.37 -1.93 11.81
CA TYR A 154 -7.67 -1.00 10.93
C TYR A 154 -7.48 0.39 11.52
N GLY A 155 -7.95 0.63 12.74
CA GLY A 155 -7.86 1.94 13.39
C GLY A 155 -9.00 2.88 13.00
N LYS A 156 -9.02 4.05 13.67
CA LYS A 156 -10.04 5.10 13.44
C LYS A 156 -9.50 6.12 12.42
N TYR A 157 -9.54 5.76 11.16
CA TYR A 157 -9.16 6.65 10.08
C TYR A 157 -10.35 7.48 9.59
N ASN A 158 -10.06 8.66 9.09
CA ASN A 158 -11.08 9.54 8.53
C ASN A 158 -11.41 9.13 7.10
N TRP A 159 -12.70 9.17 6.82
CA TRP A 159 -13.23 8.94 5.51
C TRP A 159 -14.45 9.84 5.28
N SER A 160 -14.39 10.70 4.27
CA SER A 160 -15.45 11.69 3.95
C SER A 160 -16.59 11.13 3.09
N GLY A 161 -16.44 9.92 2.58
CA GLY A 161 -17.44 9.22 1.79
C GLY A 161 -18.38 8.32 2.61
N LEU A 162 -19.25 7.61 1.91
CA LEU A 162 -20.08 6.59 2.52
C LEU A 162 -19.23 5.36 2.90
N HIS A 163 -19.61 4.69 3.97
CA HIS A 163 -18.92 3.48 4.39
C HIS A 163 -18.86 2.46 3.24
N GLY A 164 -17.66 1.95 2.93
CA GLY A 164 -17.42 1.06 1.78
C GLY A 164 -17.39 1.76 0.42
N GLU A 165 -17.55 3.08 0.36
CA GLU A 165 -17.38 3.86 -0.87
C GLU A 165 -15.89 4.10 -1.14
N THR A 166 -15.43 3.92 -2.39
CA THR A 166 -14.05 4.27 -2.78
C THR A 166 -13.92 5.78 -3.01
N TYR A 167 -12.70 6.32 -2.94
CA TYR A 167 -12.45 7.74 -3.23
C TYR A 167 -12.86 8.11 -4.64
N HIS A 168 -12.64 7.26 -5.62
CA HIS A 168 -13.07 7.50 -6.98
C HIS A 168 -14.59 7.70 -7.06
N ARG A 169 -15.39 6.84 -6.40
CA ARG A 169 -16.86 6.98 -6.36
C ARG A 169 -17.30 8.20 -5.59
N TYR A 170 -16.64 8.49 -4.47
CA TYR A 170 -16.90 9.71 -3.70
C TYR A 170 -16.74 10.97 -4.54
N PHE A 171 -15.61 11.16 -5.22
CA PHE A 171 -15.38 12.33 -6.06
C PHE A 171 -16.37 12.41 -7.23
N LYS A 172 -16.68 11.30 -7.87
CA LYS A 172 -17.69 11.26 -8.93
C LYS A 172 -19.07 11.65 -8.42
N ARG A 173 -19.43 11.23 -7.21
CA ARG A 173 -20.71 11.60 -6.59
C ARG A 173 -20.76 13.08 -6.23
N VAL A 174 -19.75 13.59 -5.56
CA VAL A 174 -19.68 15.00 -5.12
C VAL A 174 -19.69 15.98 -6.30
N LYS A 175 -19.09 15.61 -7.42
CA LYS A 175 -19.07 16.46 -8.61
C LYS A 175 -20.43 16.53 -9.32
N ASN A 176 -21.27 15.52 -9.17
CA ASN A 176 -22.61 15.48 -9.77
C ASN A 176 -23.69 16.09 -8.85
N MET A 177 -23.31 16.64 -7.69
CA MET A 177 -24.17 17.41 -6.78
C MET A 177 -23.99 18.91 -7.01
#